data_d8d721ce7e1e9703ae551d518a06cbc9
#
_entry.id   d8d721ce7e1e9703ae551d518a06cbc9
#
_cell.length_a   1.000
_cell.length_b   1.000
_cell.length_c   1.000
_cell.angle_alpha   90.00
_cell.angle_beta   90.00
_cell.angle_gamma   90.00
#
_symmetry.space_group_name_H-M   'P 1'
#
loop_
_entity.id
_entity.type
_entity.pdbx_description
1 polymer ?
#
loop_
_entity_poly.entity_id
_entity_poly.type
_entity_poly.pdbx_seq_one_letter_code
_entity_poly.pdbx_strand_id
1 'polypeptide(L)'
;RLDTLISIFSLGMIPTGSSDPFALRRAANAIINLTWAADLGINLRSLLEKAIASFTQNHTVKKGDAKTLQASLEKFFLQRLQSLFQDELRIDYDLINAVLGNVDEEAEDLDYKQRALEDVLDVRDRAQFLQAIRTDGTLSGIYETVNRASRLAAQGELDTQTLDPQSAVDPELFQQPSERDFYDALVKMLPQTQASKANRDYQSLVEALTAIAPVVSQFFDGENSVMVMDEDLDVRRNRLNLLGLLRNHARILADFGAIVKQ
;
A
#
# COMPACT_ATOMS: atom_id res chain seq x y z
N ARG A 1 4.19 -13.54 -24.73
CA ARG A 1 5.12 -13.37 -23.59
C ARG A 1 4.56 -13.98 -22.31
N LEU A 2 3.31 -13.72 -21.98
CA LEU A 2 2.67 -14.30 -20.77
C LEU A 2 2.64 -15.83 -20.84
N ASP A 3 2.25 -16.41 -21.99
CA ASP A 3 2.23 -17.86 -22.21
C ASP A 3 3.62 -18.48 -22.04
N THR A 4 4.68 -17.77 -22.49
CA THR A 4 6.07 -18.21 -22.32
C THR A 4 6.44 -18.25 -20.83
N LEU A 5 6.08 -17.21 -20.06
CA LEU A 5 6.33 -17.16 -18.61
C LEU A 5 5.63 -18.33 -17.92
N ILE A 6 4.34 -18.53 -18.15
CA ILE A 6 3.56 -19.62 -17.57
C ILE A 6 4.15 -20.98 -17.92
N SER A 7 4.48 -21.21 -19.20
CA SER A 7 5.01 -22.49 -19.67
C SER A 7 6.35 -22.82 -19.01
N ILE A 8 7.28 -21.88 -18.95
CA ILE A 8 8.63 -22.12 -18.38
C ILE A 8 8.55 -22.27 -16.85
N PHE A 9 7.74 -21.41 -16.17
CA PHE A 9 7.52 -21.53 -14.73
C PHE A 9 6.84 -22.86 -14.36
N SER A 10 5.92 -23.37 -15.18
CA SER A 10 5.26 -24.67 -14.95
C SER A 10 6.24 -25.86 -14.95
N LEU A 11 7.40 -25.70 -15.60
CA LEU A 11 8.51 -26.65 -15.58
C LEU A 11 9.43 -26.48 -14.34
N GLY A 12 9.22 -25.43 -13.54
CA GLY A 12 10.07 -25.06 -12.42
C GLY A 12 11.37 -24.36 -12.83
N MET A 13 11.46 -23.86 -14.06
CA MET A 13 12.63 -23.16 -14.58
C MET A 13 12.51 -21.66 -14.29
N ILE A 14 12.73 -21.28 -13.03
CA ILE A 14 12.64 -19.90 -12.55
C ILE A 14 14.02 -19.25 -12.63
N PRO A 15 14.15 -17.99 -13.12
CA PRO A 15 15.43 -17.28 -13.13
C PRO A 15 16.03 -17.15 -11.73
N THR A 16 17.32 -17.44 -11.58
CA THR A 16 18.04 -17.34 -10.31
C THR A 16 19.36 -16.56 -10.50
N GLY A 17 19.66 -15.64 -9.57
CA GLY A 17 20.89 -14.84 -9.65
C GLY A 17 21.06 -14.16 -11.02
N SER A 18 22.19 -14.39 -11.70
CA SER A 18 22.46 -13.88 -13.05
C SER A 18 21.88 -14.76 -14.18
N SER A 19 21.38 -15.96 -13.85
CA SER A 19 20.91 -16.94 -14.85
C SER A 19 19.47 -16.63 -15.28
N ASP A 20 19.28 -16.36 -16.56
CA ASP A 20 17.97 -16.18 -17.21
C ASP A 20 18.03 -16.65 -18.66
N PRO A 21 18.20 -17.96 -18.91
CA PRO A 21 18.44 -18.51 -20.25
C PRO A 21 17.28 -18.29 -21.22
N PHE A 22 16.06 -18.07 -20.70
CA PHE A 22 14.85 -17.85 -21.48
C PHE A 22 14.43 -16.38 -21.56
N ALA A 23 15.23 -15.47 -21.02
CA ALA A 23 14.93 -14.03 -20.98
C ALA A 23 13.58 -13.69 -20.33
N LEU A 24 13.22 -14.41 -19.27
CA LEU A 24 11.93 -14.26 -18.58
C LEU A 24 11.80 -12.91 -17.88
N ARG A 25 12.91 -12.35 -17.32
CA ARG A 25 12.94 -11.01 -16.76
C ARG A 25 12.60 -9.96 -17.82
N ARG A 26 13.19 -10.06 -19.01
CA ARG A 26 12.86 -9.16 -20.13
C ARG A 26 11.44 -9.33 -20.61
N ALA A 27 10.89 -10.55 -20.58
CA ALA A 27 9.50 -10.80 -20.95
C ALA A 27 8.52 -10.14 -19.97
N ALA A 28 8.77 -10.26 -18.66
CA ALA A 28 7.95 -9.64 -17.61
C ALA A 28 8.07 -8.10 -17.62
N ASN A 29 9.30 -7.55 -17.67
CA ASN A 29 9.51 -6.10 -17.79
C ASN A 29 8.77 -5.52 -19.01
N ALA A 30 8.79 -6.23 -20.14
CA ALA A 30 8.08 -5.77 -21.33
C ALA A 30 6.55 -5.80 -21.20
N ILE A 31 5.98 -6.69 -20.38
CA ILE A 31 4.54 -6.66 -20.04
C ILE A 31 4.25 -5.42 -19.19
N ILE A 32 5.03 -5.16 -18.14
CA ILE A 32 4.86 -4.01 -17.26
C ILE A 32 5.03 -2.71 -18.05
N ASN A 33 6.14 -2.56 -18.80
CA ASN A 33 6.42 -1.34 -19.56
C ASN A 33 5.37 -1.07 -20.66
N LEU A 34 4.82 -2.11 -21.27
CA LEU A 34 3.72 -1.95 -22.23
C LEU A 34 2.44 -1.45 -21.53
N THR A 35 2.14 -2.00 -20.34
CA THR A 35 1.01 -1.57 -19.51
C THR A 35 1.14 -0.08 -19.16
N TRP A 36 2.32 0.35 -18.73
CA TRP A 36 2.61 1.74 -18.40
C TRP A 36 2.57 2.68 -19.62
N ALA A 37 3.20 2.27 -20.72
CA ALA A 37 3.29 3.10 -21.95
C ALA A 37 1.94 3.30 -22.63
N ALA A 38 1.04 2.33 -22.51
CA ALA A 38 -0.29 2.37 -23.11
C ALA A 38 -1.38 2.84 -22.13
N ASP A 39 -1.00 3.24 -20.92
CA ASP A 39 -1.89 3.68 -19.83
C ASP A 39 -3.04 2.70 -19.54
N LEU A 40 -2.72 1.40 -19.50
CA LEU A 40 -3.70 0.34 -19.36
C LEU A 40 -3.89 -0.04 -17.88
N GLY A 41 -5.09 0.14 -17.36
CA GLY A 41 -5.51 -0.36 -16.04
C GLY A 41 -5.70 -1.88 -16.06
N ILE A 42 -4.61 -2.65 -15.96
CA ILE A 42 -4.63 -4.11 -15.98
C ILE A 42 -4.53 -4.65 -14.55
N ASN A 43 -5.50 -5.50 -14.17
CA ASN A 43 -5.36 -6.37 -13.02
C ASN A 43 -4.51 -7.59 -13.43
N LEU A 44 -3.20 -7.49 -13.14
CA LEU A 44 -2.24 -8.52 -13.53
C LEU A 44 -2.49 -9.85 -12.79
N ARG A 45 -2.94 -9.78 -11.53
CA ARG A 45 -3.27 -10.97 -10.72
C ARG A 45 -4.40 -11.79 -11.36
N SER A 46 -5.51 -11.13 -11.71
CA SER A 46 -6.62 -11.77 -12.43
C SER A 46 -6.22 -12.28 -13.82
N LEU A 47 -5.34 -11.55 -14.49
CA LEU A 47 -4.82 -11.98 -15.80
C LEU A 47 -3.98 -13.25 -15.67
N LEU A 48 -3.11 -13.34 -14.67
CA LEU A 48 -2.32 -14.54 -14.37
C LEU A 48 -3.22 -15.72 -14.02
N GLU A 49 -4.22 -15.52 -13.15
CA GLU A 49 -5.18 -16.55 -12.76
C GLU A 49 -5.90 -17.16 -13.98
N LYS A 50 -6.45 -16.31 -14.85
CA LYS A 50 -7.16 -16.74 -16.07
C LYS A 50 -6.22 -17.45 -17.04
N ALA A 51 -5.02 -16.94 -17.22
CA ALA A 51 -4.06 -17.53 -18.15
C ALA A 51 -3.52 -18.88 -17.64
N ILE A 52 -3.30 -19.03 -16.34
CA ILE A 52 -2.93 -20.31 -15.71
C ILE A 52 -4.08 -21.32 -15.83
N ALA A 53 -5.34 -20.90 -15.56
CA ALA A 53 -6.50 -21.77 -15.69
C ALA A 53 -6.64 -22.28 -17.14
N SER A 54 -6.46 -21.42 -18.14
CA SER A 54 -6.46 -21.83 -19.56
C SER A 54 -5.31 -22.79 -19.89
N PHE A 55 -4.11 -22.51 -19.38
CA PHE A 55 -2.94 -23.37 -19.58
C PHE A 55 -3.17 -24.78 -19.01
N THR A 56 -3.72 -24.89 -17.80
CA THR A 56 -3.91 -26.17 -17.10
C THR A 56 -5.02 -27.03 -17.68
N GLN A 57 -5.89 -26.49 -18.53
CA GLN A 57 -6.87 -27.30 -19.29
C GLN A 57 -6.19 -28.25 -20.28
N ASN A 58 -5.06 -27.86 -20.86
CA ASN A 58 -4.38 -28.60 -21.92
C ASN A 58 -2.98 -29.09 -21.52
N HIS A 59 -2.45 -28.63 -20.41
CA HIS A 59 -1.09 -28.91 -19.94
C HIS A 59 -1.06 -29.22 -18.46
N THR A 60 -0.17 -30.13 -18.07
CA THR A 60 0.08 -30.46 -16.66
C THR A 60 1.20 -29.58 -16.09
N VAL A 61 0.97 -28.99 -14.92
CA VAL A 61 2.05 -28.32 -14.17
C VAL A 61 3.00 -29.41 -13.65
N LYS A 62 4.26 -29.39 -14.08
CA LYS A 62 5.24 -30.43 -13.73
C LYS A 62 5.82 -30.26 -12.35
N LYS A 63 5.82 -29.03 -11.82
CA LYS A 63 6.35 -28.73 -10.49
C LYS A 63 5.35 -27.90 -9.66
N GLY A 64 4.71 -28.54 -8.70
CA GLY A 64 3.66 -27.93 -7.88
C GLY A 64 2.27 -28.06 -8.52
N ASP A 65 1.41 -27.12 -8.19
CA ASP A 65 0.06 -27.01 -8.69
C ASP A 65 -0.21 -25.59 -9.29
N ALA A 66 -1.40 -25.32 -9.75
CA ALA A 66 -1.78 -24.02 -10.30
C ALA A 66 -1.61 -22.88 -9.30
N LYS A 67 -1.89 -23.12 -8.00
CA LYS A 67 -1.77 -22.12 -6.94
C LYS A 67 -0.30 -21.77 -6.68
N THR A 68 0.56 -22.77 -6.60
CA THR A 68 2.02 -22.59 -6.45
C THR A 68 2.61 -21.86 -7.65
N LEU A 69 2.16 -22.19 -8.87
CA LEU A 69 2.57 -21.52 -10.09
C LEU A 69 2.18 -20.04 -10.09
N GLN A 70 0.95 -19.73 -9.69
CA GLN A 70 0.46 -18.36 -9.56
C GLN A 70 1.30 -17.57 -8.55
N ALA A 71 1.49 -18.09 -7.34
CA ALA A 71 2.29 -17.43 -6.30
C ALA A 71 3.73 -17.14 -6.77
N SER A 72 4.35 -18.09 -7.49
CA SER A 72 5.69 -17.92 -8.04
C SER A 72 5.76 -16.81 -9.09
N LEU A 73 4.75 -16.71 -9.95
CA LEU A 73 4.66 -15.65 -10.97
C LEU A 73 4.34 -14.30 -10.34
N GLU A 74 3.43 -14.23 -9.35
CA GLU A 74 3.13 -13.01 -8.61
C GLU A 74 4.39 -12.45 -7.93
N LYS A 75 5.14 -13.31 -7.20
CA LYS A 75 6.42 -12.93 -6.59
C LYS A 75 7.43 -12.43 -7.63
N PHE A 76 7.52 -13.11 -8.76
CA PHE A 76 8.42 -12.72 -9.84
C PHE A 76 8.05 -11.35 -10.43
N PHE A 77 6.77 -11.04 -10.65
CA PHE A 77 6.34 -9.74 -11.12
C PHE A 77 6.57 -8.63 -10.09
N LEU A 78 6.36 -8.88 -8.80
CA LEU A 78 6.70 -7.92 -7.73
C LEU A 78 8.19 -7.57 -7.72
N GLN A 79 9.07 -8.56 -7.87
CA GLN A 79 10.51 -8.34 -8.01
C GLN A 79 10.87 -7.54 -9.26
N ARG A 80 10.12 -7.68 -10.36
CA ARG A 80 10.32 -6.87 -11.57
C ARG A 80 9.85 -5.44 -11.38
N LEU A 81 8.69 -5.22 -10.73
CA LEU A 81 8.23 -3.88 -10.34
C LEU A 81 9.29 -3.19 -9.47
N GLN A 82 9.79 -3.86 -8.43
CA GLN A 82 10.83 -3.32 -7.55
C GLN A 82 12.07 -2.89 -8.36
N SER A 83 12.58 -3.76 -9.26
CA SER A 83 13.73 -3.44 -10.10
C SER A 83 13.47 -2.27 -11.06
N LEU A 84 12.29 -2.22 -11.70
CA LEU A 84 11.93 -1.12 -12.61
C LEU A 84 11.79 0.20 -11.88
N PHE A 85 11.21 0.20 -10.67
CA PHE A 85 11.12 1.41 -9.85
C PHE A 85 12.50 1.93 -9.46
N GLN A 86 13.40 1.05 -9.06
CA GLN A 86 14.75 1.43 -8.65
C GLN A 86 15.62 1.86 -9.85
N ASP A 87 15.66 1.05 -10.91
CA ASP A 87 16.63 1.20 -11.99
C ASP A 87 16.16 2.21 -13.06
N GLU A 88 14.87 2.18 -13.42
CA GLU A 88 14.34 3.02 -14.51
C GLU A 88 13.70 4.31 -13.97
N LEU A 89 12.88 4.23 -12.89
CA LEU A 89 12.16 5.38 -12.34
C LEU A 89 12.92 6.11 -11.24
N ARG A 90 14.05 5.55 -10.75
CA ARG A 90 14.91 6.17 -9.73
C ARG A 90 14.18 6.48 -8.43
N ILE A 91 13.26 5.61 -8.03
CA ILE A 91 12.54 5.70 -6.76
C ILE A 91 13.43 5.19 -5.62
N ASP A 92 13.42 5.88 -4.50
CA ASP A 92 14.14 5.48 -3.29
C ASP A 92 13.62 4.16 -2.74
N TYR A 93 14.52 3.32 -2.22
CA TYR A 93 14.22 1.95 -1.79
C TYR A 93 13.08 1.85 -0.77
N ASP A 94 13.08 2.75 0.23
CA ASP A 94 12.05 2.78 1.26
C ASP A 94 10.68 3.21 0.73
N LEU A 95 10.62 4.09 -0.27
CA LEU A 95 9.38 4.45 -0.95
C LEU A 95 8.85 3.29 -1.81
N ILE A 96 9.75 2.51 -2.41
CA ILE A 96 9.35 1.28 -3.11
C ILE A 96 8.69 0.31 -2.12
N ASN A 97 9.31 0.08 -0.96
CA ASN A 97 8.73 -0.77 0.08
C ASN A 97 7.38 -0.22 0.60
N ALA A 98 7.24 1.10 0.71
CA ALA A 98 6.01 1.73 1.16
C ALA A 98 4.81 1.51 0.22
N VAL A 99 5.04 1.25 -1.07
CA VAL A 99 3.97 1.01 -2.05
C VAL A 99 3.82 -0.45 -2.48
N LEU A 100 4.90 -1.24 -2.45
CA LEU A 100 4.90 -2.66 -2.83
C LEU A 100 4.78 -3.61 -1.64
N GLY A 101 5.12 -3.15 -0.43
CA GLY A 101 5.47 -4.01 0.68
C GLY A 101 6.88 -4.61 0.52
N ASN A 102 7.36 -5.28 1.56
CA ASN A 102 8.64 -5.99 1.51
C ASN A 102 8.52 -7.23 0.62
N VAL A 103 9.04 -7.16 -0.59
CA VAL A 103 8.92 -8.22 -1.61
C VAL A 103 9.66 -9.50 -1.21
N ASP A 104 10.70 -9.41 -0.38
CA ASP A 104 11.50 -10.54 0.07
C ASP A 104 10.85 -11.32 1.21
N GLU A 105 9.99 -10.70 2.02
CA GLU A 105 9.26 -11.29 3.13
C GLU A 105 7.90 -11.82 2.64
N GLU A 106 7.72 -13.15 2.54
CA GLU A 106 6.52 -13.74 1.90
C GLU A 106 5.22 -13.49 2.68
N ALA A 107 5.27 -13.49 4.00
CA ALA A 107 4.08 -13.40 4.86
C ALA A 107 3.68 -11.96 5.22
N GLU A 108 4.55 -10.99 4.97
CA GLU A 108 4.33 -9.59 5.32
C GLU A 108 3.71 -8.79 4.16
N ASP A 109 3.04 -7.70 4.49
CA ASP A 109 2.53 -6.69 3.54
C ASP A 109 1.68 -7.25 2.38
N LEU A 110 0.94 -8.34 2.63
CA LEU A 110 0.17 -9.04 1.60
C LEU A 110 -0.82 -8.14 0.88
N ASP A 111 -1.45 -7.21 1.58
CA ASP A 111 -2.39 -6.25 1.01
C ASP A 111 -1.73 -5.27 0.03
N TYR A 112 -0.52 -4.79 0.32
CA TYR A 112 0.25 -3.95 -0.62
C TYR A 112 0.69 -4.72 -1.85
N LYS A 113 1.19 -5.95 -1.68
CA LYS A 113 1.60 -6.83 -2.77
C LYS A 113 0.44 -7.17 -3.70
N GLN A 114 -0.72 -7.51 -3.13
CA GLN A 114 -1.93 -7.78 -3.89
C GLN A 114 -2.39 -6.53 -4.65
N ARG A 115 -2.51 -5.39 -3.98
CA ARG A 115 -2.89 -4.13 -4.60
C ARG A 115 -1.96 -3.73 -5.73
N ALA A 116 -0.64 -3.93 -5.58
CA ALA A 116 0.34 -3.61 -6.62
C ALA A 116 0.14 -4.44 -7.89
N LEU A 117 -0.28 -5.71 -7.76
CA LEU A 117 -0.58 -6.58 -8.88
C LEU A 117 -2.00 -6.41 -9.43
N GLU A 118 -2.93 -5.91 -8.61
CA GLU A 118 -4.29 -5.60 -9.05
C GLU A 118 -4.35 -4.35 -9.94
N ASP A 119 -3.47 -3.38 -9.70
CA ASP A 119 -3.32 -2.20 -10.56
C ASP A 119 -1.85 -1.77 -10.68
N VAL A 120 -1.20 -2.30 -11.70
CA VAL A 120 0.23 -2.03 -12.00
C VAL A 120 0.48 -0.57 -12.38
N LEU A 121 -0.55 0.13 -12.86
CA LEU A 121 -0.48 1.55 -13.19
C LEU A 121 -0.58 2.41 -11.92
N ASP A 122 -1.54 2.11 -11.04
CA ASP A 122 -1.72 2.79 -9.76
C ASP A 122 -0.46 2.73 -8.90
N VAL A 123 0.19 1.57 -8.81
CA VAL A 123 1.40 1.44 -7.98
C VAL A 123 2.56 2.25 -8.52
N ARG A 124 2.70 2.39 -9.85
CA ARG A 124 3.67 3.31 -10.49
C ARG A 124 3.37 4.75 -10.10
N ASP A 125 2.12 5.16 -10.26
CA ASP A 125 1.70 6.54 -10.01
C ASP A 125 1.91 6.94 -8.55
N ARG A 126 1.61 6.04 -7.61
CA ARG A 126 1.90 6.24 -6.17
C ARG A 126 3.39 6.36 -5.88
N ALA A 127 4.22 5.48 -6.46
CA ALA A 127 5.67 5.51 -6.26
C ALA A 127 6.30 6.80 -6.78
N GLN A 128 5.94 7.22 -7.99
CA GLN A 128 6.41 8.48 -8.59
C GLN A 128 5.94 9.69 -7.81
N PHE A 129 4.67 9.70 -7.37
CA PHE A 129 4.13 10.78 -6.57
C PHE A 129 4.85 10.91 -5.21
N LEU A 130 5.09 9.79 -4.52
CA LEU A 130 5.86 9.79 -3.26
C LEU A 130 7.28 10.33 -3.45
N GLN A 131 7.97 9.94 -4.53
CA GLN A 131 9.30 10.47 -4.84
C GLN A 131 9.26 11.98 -5.11
N ALA A 132 8.24 12.46 -5.80
CA ALA A 132 8.07 13.89 -6.07
C ALA A 132 7.87 14.71 -4.78
N ILE A 133 6.94 14.30 -3.91
CA ILE A 133 6.66 15.00 -2.65
C ILE A 133 7.78 14.83 -1.60
N ARG A 134 8.63 13.81 -1.72
CA ARG A 134 9.88 13.71 -0.96
C ARG A 134 10.86 14.79 -1.42
N THR A 135 11.03 14.92 -2.73
CA THR A 135 12.00 15.84 -3.33
C THR A 135 11.65 17.31 -3.07
N ASP A 136 10.38 17.67 -3.05
CA ASP A 136 9.92 19.04 -2.77
C ASP A 136 9.75 19.35 -1.27
N GLY A 137 9.91 18.33 -0.40
CA GLY A 137 9.83 18.46 1.06
C GLY A 137 8.41 18.29 1.64
N THR A 138 7.38 18.16 0.83
CA THR A 138 5.98 18.01 1.29
C THR A 138 5.80 16.77 2.15
N LEU A 139 6.47 15.65 1.80
CA LEU A 139 6.40 14.41 2.55
C LEU A 139 6.81 14.59 4.02
N SER A 140 7.83 15.38 4.32
CA SER A 140 8.30 15.60 5.69
C SER A 140 7.25 16.28 6.57
N GLY A 141 6.39 17.12 5.99
CA GLY A 141 5.33 17.83 6.72
C GLY A 141 4.22 16.90 7.25
N ILE A 142 3.97 15.80 6.59
CA ILE A 142 2.93 14.82 6.98
C ILE A 142 3.51 13.56 7.65
N TYR A 143 4.77 13.26 7.39
CA TYR A 143 5.42 12.01 7.82
C TYR A 143 5.34 11.77 9.32
N GLU A 144 5.72 12.77 10.14
CA GLU A 144 5.78 12.60 11.60
C GLU A 144 4.40 12.33 12.19
N THR A 145 3.39 13.06 11.74
CA THR A 145 2.01 12.92 12.19
C THR A 145 1.46 11.53 11.85
N VAL A 146 1.59 11.11 10.60
CA VAL A 146 1.06 9.81 10.13
C VAL A 146 1.84 8.66 10.75
N ASN A 147 3.17 8.75 10.82
CA ASN A 147 4.01 7.68 11.39
C ASN A 147 3.77 7.50 12.89
N ARG A 148 3.65 8.61 13.67
CA ARG A 148 3.30 8.55 15.10
C ARG A 148 1.93 7.89 15.31
N ALA A 149 0.93 8.28 14.52
CA ALA A 149 -0.40 7.68 14.56
C ALA A 149 -0.35 6.19 14.21
N SER A 150 0.34 5.81 13.15
CA SER A 150 0.45 4.42 12.69
C SER A 150 1.10 3.51 13.72
N ARG A 151 2.18 3.97 14.38
CA ARG A 151 2.86 3.20 15.44
C ARG A 151 1.98 2.94 16.65
N LEU A 152 1.20 3.93 17.07
CA LEU A 152 0.26 3.73 18.19
C LEU A 152 -0.93 2.88 17.77
N ALA A 153 -1.49 3.10 16.56
CA ALA A 153 -2.59 2.32 16.02
C ALA A 153 -2.26 0.82 15.90
N ALA A 154 -0.98 0.46 15.75
CA ALA A 154 -0.54 -0.93 15.74
C ALA A 154 -0.78 -1.67 17.08
N GLN A 155 -1.06 -0.95 18.17
CA GLN A 155 -1.43 -1.53 19.46
C GLN A 155 -2.94 -1.77 19.58
N GLY A 156 -3.73 -1.31 18.61
CA GLY A 156 -5.17 -1.52 18.52
C GLY A 156 -5.53 -2.63 17.52
N GLU A 157 -6.83 -2.90 17.41
CA GLU A 157 -7.37 -4.02 16.62
C GLU A 157 -8.12 -3.54 15.37
N LEU A 158 -8.15 -2.21 15.08
CA LEU A 158 -8.84 -1.70 13.90
C LEU A 158 -8.18 -2.27 12.63
N ASP A 159 -9.00 -2.89 11.78
CA ASP A 159 -8.54 -3.38 10.49
C ASP A 159 -8.02 -2.23 9.60
N THR A 160 -7.26 -2.59 8.56
CA THR A 160 -6.58 -1.62 7.71
C THR A 160 -7.42 -1.07 6.57
N GLN A 161 -8.68 -1.49 6.46
CA GLN A 161 -9.59 -1.09 5.37
C GLN A 161 -10.68 -0.11 5.83
N THR A 162 -10.97 -0.05 7.13
CA THR A 162 -11.97 0.85 7.70
C THR A 162 -11.53 2.30 7.57
N LEU A 163 -12.35 3.11 6.90
CA LEU A 163 -12.11 4.56 6.69
C LEU A 163 -13.16 5.43 7.37
N ASP A 164 -14.38 4.91 7.58
CA ASP A 164 -15.50 5.68 8.14
C ASP A 164 -15.40 5.74 9.67
N PRO A 165 -15.20 6.95 10.24
CA PRO A 165 -15.15 7.12 11.70
C PRO A 165 -16.44 6.69 12.40
N GLN A 166 -17.60 6.83 11.76
CA GLN A 166 -18.90 6.48 12.35
C GLN A 166 -19.03 4.98 12.61
N SER A 167 -18.28 4.15 11.89
CA SER A 167 -18.31 2.70 12.07
C SER A 167 -17.35 2.17 13.13
N ALA A 168 -16.42 2.98 13.61
CA ALA A 168 -15.30 2.53 14.43
C ALA A 168 -15.08 3.30 15.73
N VAL A 169 -15.68 4.48 15.87
CA VAL A 169 -15.47 5.39 17.00
C VAL A 169 -16.80 5.76 17.64
N ASP A 170 -16.87 5.66 18.96
CA ASP A 170 -18.02 6.08 19.77
C ASP A 170 -17.79 7.49 20.34
N PRO A 171 -18.50 8.52 19.85
CA PRO A 171 -18.37 9.88 20.36
C PRO A 171 -18.79 10.09 21.82
N GLU A 172 -19.56 9.15 22.41
CA GLU A 172 -19.98 9.26 23.82
C GLU A 172 -18.82 8.94 24.79
N LEU A 173 -17.77 8.28 24.30
CA LEU A 173 -16.56 7.96 25.06
C LEU A 173 -15.52 9.11 25.08
N PHE A 174 -15.77 10.22 24.41
CA PHE A 174 -14.84 11.34 24.38
C PHE A 174 -14.78 12.06 25.72
N GLN A 175 -13.57 12.24 26.23
CA GLN A 175 -13.29 12.91 27.50
C GLN A 175 -12.69 14.31 27.30
N GLN A 176 -12.09 14.58 26.12
CA GLN A 176 -11.45 15.84 25.79
C GLN A 176 -11.96 16.41 24.47
N PRO A 177 -12.00 17.73 24.31
CA PRO A 177 -12.40 18.37 23.04
C PRO A 177 -11.58 17.92 21.84
N SER A 178 -10.28 17.66 22.04
CA SER A 178 -9.37 17.21 20.97
C SER A 178 -9.78 15.89 20.32
N GLU A 179 -10.45 15.00 21.05
CA GLU A 179 -10.99 13.75 20.50
C GLU A 179 -12.14 14.03 19.53
N ARG A 180 -13.02 14.97 19.88
CA ARG A 180 -14.11 15.43 19.01
C ARG A 180 -13.57 16.11 17.77
N ASP A 181 -12.62 17.03 17.93
CA ASP A 181 -12.01 17.75 16.81
C ASP A 181 -11.34 16.78 15.84
N PHE A 182 -10.65 15.75 16.35
CA PHE A 182 -10.01 14.73 15.52
C PHE A 182 -11.03 13.87 14.78
N TYR A 183 -12.09 13.44 15.46
CA TYR A 183 -13.18 12.71 14.84
C TYR A 183 -13.84 13.50 13.71
N ASP A 184 -14.20 14.76 13.96
CA ASP A 184 -14.86 15.63 12.98
C ASP A 184 -13.95 15.90 11.77
N ALA A 185 -12.64 16.03 11.99
CA ALA A 185 -11.66 16.17 10.94
C ALA A 185 -11.56 14.90 10.05
N LEU A 186 -11.63 13.70 10.65
CA LEU A 186 -11.68 12.43 9.92
C LEU A 186 -12.97 12.27 9.12
N VAL A 187 -14.12 12.65 9.69
CA VAL A 187 -15.42 12.66 8.98
C VAL A 187 -15.34 13.56 7.74
N LYS A 188 -14.74 14.74 7.87
CA LYS A 188 -14.54 15.68 6.76
C LYS A 188 -13.56 15.15 5.72
N MET A 189 -12.55 14.40 6.14
CA MET A 189 -11.52 13.82 5.28
C MET A 189 -12.03 12.63 4.44
N LEU A 190 -13.00 11.87 4.94
CA LEU A 190 -13.49 10.64 4.31
C LEU A 190 -13.87 10.79 2.85
N PRO A 191 -14.75 11.75 2.43
CA PRO A 191 -15.13 11.90 1.03
C PRO A 191 -13.94 12.30 0.14
N GLN A 192 -12.99 13.08 0.65
CA GLN A 192 -11.77 13.46 -0.08
C GLN A 192 -10.89 12.23 -0.33
N THR A 193 -10.69 11.39 0.69
CA THR A 193 -9.92 10.14 0.55
C THR A 193 -10.57 9.18 -0.45
N GLN A 194 -11.89 9.03 -0.40
CA GLN A 194 -12.62 8.18 -1.34
C GLN A 194 -12.50 8.68 -2.78
N ALA A 195 -12.64 10.00 -2.99
CA ALA A 195 -12.46 10.61 -4.31
C ALA A 195 -11.01 10.46 -4.82
N SER A 196 -10.02 10.67 -3.94
CA SER A 196 -8.60 10.50 -4.29
C SER A 196 -8.28 9.07 -4.71
N LYS A 197 -8.81 8.08 -3.99
CA LYS A 197 -8.66 6.66 -4.33
C LYS A 197 -9.29 6.33 -5.69
N ALA A 198 -10.50 6.84 -5.95
CA ALA A 198 -11.24 6.56 -7.19
C ALA A 198 -10.59 7.20 -8.42
N ASN A 199 -9.98 8.37 -8.27
CA ASN A 199 -9.42 9.18 -9.36
C ASN A 199 -7.88 9.13 -9.42
N ARG A 200 -7.20 8.41 -8.52
CA ARG A 200 -5.74 8.45 -8.32
C ARG A 200 -5.20 9.86 -8.05
N ASP A 201 -6.02 10.71 -7.43
CA ASP A 201 -5.63 12.07 -7.07
C ASP A 201 -4.97 12.08 -5.69
N TYR A 202 -3.69 11.71 -5.65
CA TYR A 202 -2.91 11.64 -4.42
C TYR A 202 -2.52 13.02 -3.87
N GLN A 203 -2.55 14.05 -4.71
CA GLN A 203 -2.33 15.43 -4.28
C GLN A 203 -3.43 15.87 -3.30
N SER A 204 -4.70 15.67 -3.65
CA SER A 204 -5.83 15.98 -2.77
C SER A 204 -5.79 15.20 -1.45
N LEU A 205 -5.30 13.94 -1.48
CA LEU A 205 -5.11 13.16 -0.26
C LEU A 205 -4.02 13.77 0.65
N VAL A 206 -2.89 14.15 0.08
CA VAL A 206 -1.79 14.77 0.83
C VAL A 206 -2.19 16.13 1.41
N GLU A 207 -2.96 16.92 0.68
CA GLU A 207 -3.54 18.19 1.18
C GLU A 207 -4.47 17.93 2.37
N ALA A 208 -5.31 16.89 2.31
CA ALA A 208 -6.17 16.50 3.44
C ALA A 208 -5.35 16.02 4.65
N LEU A 209 -4.30 15.23 4.44
CA LEU A 209 -3.36 14.80 5.50
C LEU A 209 -2.60 15.98 6.11
N THR A 210 -2.24 16.96 5.32
CA THR A 210 -1.61 18.20 5.79
C THR A 210 -2.58 19.04 6.62
N ALA A 211 -3.83 19.14 6.18
CA ALA A 211 -4.85 19.91 6.89
C ALA A 211 -5.24 19.31 8.25
N ILE A 212 -5.18 17.98 8.41
CA ILE A 212 -5.51 17.31 9.68
C ILE A 212 -4.33 17.33 10.68
N ALA A 213 -3.09 17.52 10.23
CA ALA A 213 -1.91 17.43 11.08
C ALA A 213 -1.95 18.33 12.33
N PRO A 214 -2.41 19.61 12.28
CA PRO A 214 -2.54 20.44 13.47
C PRO A 214 -3.54 19.89 14.50
N VAL A 215 -4.64 19.29 14.04
CA VAL A 215 -5.67 18.67 14.90
C VAL A 215 -5.07 17.45 15.62
N VAL A 216 -4.31 16.62 14.91
CA VAL A 216 -3.61 15.47 15.50
C VAL A 216 -2.52 15.92 16.48
N SER A 217 -1.84 17.02 16.21
CA SER A 217 -0.89 17.62 17.18
C SER A 217 -1.61 18.04 18.48
N GLN A 218 -2.77 18.66 18.41
CA GLN A 218 -3.55 19.03 19.59
C GLN A 218 -4.02 17.81 20.39
N PHE A 219 -4.40 16.73 19.69
CA PHE A 219 -4.75 15.46 20.32
C PHE A 219 -3.61 14.85 21.12
N PHE A 220 -2.37 14.97 20.64
CA PHE A 220 -1.21 14.40 21.31
C PHE A 220 -0.56 15.31 22.36
N ASP A 221 -0.42 16.59 22.04
CA ASP A 221 0.53 17.47 22.71
C ASP A 221 -0.11 18.84 23.11
N GLY A 222 -1.39 19.06 22.78
CA GLY A 222 -2.09 20.32 23.08
C GLY A 222 -2.56 20.43 24.54
N GLU A 223 -3.19 21.55 24.89
CA GLU A 223 -3.78 21.81 26.20
C GLU A 223 -4.85 20.75 26.56
N ASN A 224 -5.60 20.28 25.57
CA ASN A 224 -6.62 19.23 25.68
C ASN A 224 -6.10 17.87 25.18
N SER A 225 -4.81 17.60 25.32
CA SER A 225 -4.20 16.34 24.90
C SER A 225 -4.72 15.16 25.71
N VAL A 226 -4.65 13.97 25.13
CA VAL A 226 -5.12 12.73 25.76
C VAL A 226 -3.98 11.74 25.95
N MET A 227 -4.09 10.94 26.98
CA MET A 227 -3.27 9.75 27.16
C MET A 227 -3.89 8.61 26.33
N VAL A 228 -3.35 8.29 25.18
CA VAL A 228 -3.90 7.27 24.27
C VAL A 228 -4.09 5.92 24.96
N MET A 229 -3.10 5.50 25.76
CA MET A 229 -3.11 4.25 26.52
C MET A 229 -3.82 4.42 27.88
N ASP A 230 -5.09 4.80 27.85
CA ASP A 230 -5.94 4.98 29.02
C ASP A 230 -6.12 3.66 29.81
N GLU A 231 -6.42 3.77 31.11
CA GLU A 231 -6.75 2.61 31.96
C GLU A 231 -8.09 2.00 31.56
N ASP A 232 -9.05 2.83 31.16
CA ASP A 232 -10.33 2.40 30.60
C ASP A 232 -10.10 1.82 29.19
N LEU A 233 -10.42 0.52 29.04
CA LEU A 233 -10.18 -0.21 27.80
C LEU A 233 -11.06 0.27 26.64
N ASP A 234 -12.27 0.74 26.90
CA ASP A 234 -13.17 1.23 25.87
C ASP A 234 -12.70 2.61 25.36
N VAL A 235 -12.29 3.50 26.28
CA VAL A 235 -11.68 4.79 25.94
C VAL A 235 -10.37 4.57 25.16
N ARG A 236 -9.50 3.68 25.64
CA ARG A 236 -8.25 3.32 24.95
C ARG A 236 -8.51 2.83 23.54
N ARG A 237 -9.42 1.88 23.35
CA ARG A 237 -9.79 1.34 22.04
C ARG A 237 -10.29 2.44 21.12
N ASN A 238 -11.14 3.32 21.64
CA ASN A 238 -11.71 4.44 20.89
C ASN A 238 -10.63 5.40 20.38
N ARG A 239 -9.65 5.76 21.22
CA ARG A 239 -8.49 6.59 20.86
C ARG A 239 -7.56 5.90 19.85
N LEU A 240 -7.31 4.61 20.03
CA LEU A 240 -6.52 3.82 19.06
C LEU A 240 -7.23 3.71 17.71
N ASN A 241 -8.57 3.65 17.70
CA ASN A 241 -9.36 3.64 16.46
C ASN A 241 -9.27 4.97 15.71
N LEU A 242 -9.28 6.13 16.38
CA LEU A 242 -9.03 7.43 15.74
C LEU A 242 -7.69 7.45 15.02
N LEU A 243 -6.64 6.96 15.67
CA LEU A 243 -5.29 6.88 15.08
C LEU A 243 -5.23 5.84 13.95
N GLY A 244 -5.93 4.71 14.11
CA GLY A 244 -6.05 3.67 13.10
C GLY A 244 -6.74 4.16 11.82
N LEU A 245 -7.78 4.98 11.97
CA LEU A 245 -8.45 5.62 10.84
C LEU A 245 -7.50 6.55 10.08
N LEU A 246 -6.74 7.40 10.76
CA LEU A 246 -5.74 8.25 10.10
C LEU A 246 -4.68 7.42 9.36
N ARG A 247 -4.16 6.36 9.99
CA ARG A 247 -3.29 5.39 9.32
C ARG A 247 -3.94 4.85 8.04
N ASN A 248 -5.21 4.42 8.12
CA ASN A 248 -5.91 3.81 6.99
C ASN A 248 -6.13 4.81 5.84
N HIS A 249 -6.43 6.07 6.14
CA HIS A 249 -6.48 7.14 5.13
C HIS A 249 -5.12 7.31 4.43
N ALA A 250 -4.04 7.37 5.19
CA ALA A 250 -2.69 7.48 4.62
C ALA A 250 -2.28 6.25 3.81
N ARG A 251 -2.74 5.03 4.19
CA ARG A 251 -2.49 3.77 3.46
C ARG A 251 -3.06 3.75 2.03
N ILE A 252 -3.99 4.65 1.71
CA ILE A 252 -4.42 4.84 0.31
C ILE A 252 -3.24 5.25 -0.58
N LEU A 253 -2.31 6.03 -0.07
CA LEU A 253 -1.06 6.38 -0.77
C LEU A 253 0.02 5.32 -0.55
N ALA A 254 0.41 5.06 0.70
CA ALA A 254 1.54 4.21 1.04
C ALA A 254 1.53 3.76 2.51
N ASP A 255 2.38 2.79 2.84
CA ASP A 255 2.75 2.50 4.22
C ASP A 255 3.81 3.51 4.72
N PHE A 256 3.37 4.45 5.54
CA PHE A 256 4.28 5.44 6.14
C PHE A 256 5.24 4.82 7.16
N GLY A 257 4.94 3.63 7.67
CA GLY A 257 5.83 2.89 8.57
C GLY A 257 7.10 2.36 7.87
N ALA A 258 7.03 2.13 6.57
CA ALA A 258 8.17 1.69 5.75
C ALA A 258 9.08 2.84 5.29
N ILE A 259 8.59 4.11 5.39
CA ILE A 259 9.34 5.29 4.95
C ILE A 259 10.40 5.66 5.98
N VAL A 260 11.61 5.92 5.52
CA VAL A 260 12.73 6.37 6.37
C VAL A 260 12.75 7.91 6.40
N LYS A 261 12.80 8.46 7.59
CA LYS A 261 12.96 9.92 7.78
C LYS A 261 14.34 10.35 7.27
N GLN A 262 14.36 11.30 6.36
CA GLN A 262 15.58 11.97 5.91
C GLN A 262 15.83 13.25 6.72
#